data_69ed24d5f0789446a44d45466e032192
#
_entry.id   69ed24d5f0789446a44d45466e032192
#
_cell.length_a   1.000
_cell.length_b   1.000
_cell.length_c   1.000
_cell.angle_alpha   90.00
_cell.angle_beta   90.00
_cell.angle_gamma   90.00
#
_symmetry.space_group_name_H-M   'P 1'
#
loop_
_entity.id
_entity.type
_entity.pdbx_description
1 polymer ?
#
loop_
_entity_poly.entity_id
_entity_poly.type
_entity_poly.pdbx_seq_one_letter_code
_entity_poly.pdbx_strand_id
1 'polypeptide(L)'
;MKKFWILAILLCAGIYLCGHSSLTGDNQGTEGMLERIDDLNNSRYSVGVPLGGKAMTIGEQQFGNARICYFNNPRSAYDAILQRKVDAFLFNSHSLDFIDVRNPDLTVLPGVTERVDIAIAFSPEKGDLRYEVNKFISRFKSDGTYKEMYDRWFKSHKLPEIPHIERPASPTRTIRVGVCSQVPPLCFRTREEDELRGFDIELIRRLSNYLNARIELHDMDFTTLFEALDEGRIDMSLAGLNKDDRRPDQVIYSNNYIDSYIVAIVHSELVKTLKRGRK
;
A
#
# COMPACT_ATOMS: atom_id res chain seq x y z
N MET A 1 13.16 -8.40 -35.55
CA MET A 1 11.73 -8.31 -35.25
C MET A 1 11.17 -9.51 -34.48
N LYS A 2 11.91 -10.13 -33.52
CA LYS A 2 11.44 -11.30 -32.72
C LYS A 2 11.54 -11.10 -31.20
N LYS A 3 11.87 -9.89 -30.73
CA LYS A 3 12.02 -9.60 -29.29
C LYS A 3 10.84 -8.83 -28.66
N PHE A 4 9.88 -8.37 -29.44
CA PHE A 4 8.74 -7.55 -28.93
C PHE A 4 7.50 -8.37 -28.55
N TRP A 5 7.43 -9.66 -28.89
CA TRP A 5 6.24 -10.51 -28.63
C TRP A 5 6.28 -11.25 -27.30
N ILE A 6 7.41 -11.26 -26.60
CA ILE A 6 7.52 -11.95 -25.29
C ILE A 6 7.02 -11.06 -24.14
N LEU A 7 7.00 -9.74 -24.33
CA LEU A 7 6.54 -8.81 -23.29
C LEU A 7 5.01 -8.75 -23.14
N ALA A 8 4.25 -9.09 -24.18
CA ALA A 8 2.79 -8.95 -24.20
C ALA A 8 2.01 -10.12 -23.58
N ILE A 9 2.62 -11.28 -23.40
CA ILE A 9 1.96 -12.48 -22.79
C ILE A 9 2.10 -12.51 -21.27
N LEU A 10 2.97 -11.68 -20.71
CA LEU A 10 3.29 -11.62 -19.28
C LEU A 10 2.33 -10.72 -18.47
N LEU A 11 1.40 -10.02 -19.10
CA LEU A 11 0.51 -9.04 -18.46
C LEU A 11 -0.78 -9.59 -17.84
N CYS A 12 -1.11 -10.87 -18.06
CA CYS A 12 -2.38 -11.45 -17.60
C CYS A 12 -2.28 -12.42 -16.42
N ALA A 13 -1.09 -12.74 -15.93
CA ALA A 13 -0.91 -13.54 -14.72
C ALA A 13 0.02 -12.74 -13.80
N GLY A 14 -0.39 -12.35 -12.60
CA GLY A 14 0.37 -11.54 -11.65
C GLY A 14 1.87 -11.88 -11.57
N ILE A 15 2.66 -11.41 -12.54
CA ILE A 15 4.03 -11.84 -12.77
C ILE A 15 4.97 -10.94 -12.00
N TYR A 16 5.79 -11.57 -11.15
CA TYR A 16 6.95 -10.92 -10.58
C TYR A 16 8.15 -11.06 -11.54
N LEU A 17 8.78 -9.95 -11.89
CA LEU A 17 10.07 -9.94 -12.59
C LEU A 17 11.17 -10.06 -11.56
N CYS A 18 11.62 -11.28 -11.33
CA CYS A 18 12.85 -11.55 -10.58
C CYS A 18 13.91 -11.95 -11.60
N GLY A 19 15.06 -11.26 -11.63
CA GLY A 19 16.15 -11.57 -12.55
C GLY A 19 16.52 -13.06 -12.47
N HIS A 20 16.49 -13.75 -13.60
CA HIS A 20 16.85 -15.17 -13.70
C HIS A 20 18.34 -15.35 -13.44
N SER A 21 18.70 -15.71 -12.23
CA SER A 21 19.84 -16.56 -11.98
C SER A 21 19.30 -17.91 -11.52
N SER A 22 19.75 -18.97 -12.17
CA SER A 22 19.31 -20.37 -12.01
C SER A 22 19.09 -20.76 -10.55
N LEU A 23 17.83 -21.13 -10.24
CA LEU A 23 17.44 -21.73 -8.96
C LEU A 23 17.99 -23.17 -8.87
N THR A 24 19.28 -23.32 -8.61
CA THR A 24 19.90 -24.54 -8.09
C THR A 24 20.79 -24.14 -6.93
N GLY A 25 20.20 -23.64 -5.87
CA GLY A 25 20.83 -23.45 -4.58
C GLY A 25 19.98 -24.19 -3.56
N ASP A 26 20.55 -25.21 -2.94
CA ASP A 26 19.99 -25.90 -1.77
C ASP A 26 19.43 -24.89 -0.79
N ASN A 27 18.11 -24.93 -0.57
CA ASN A 27 17.44 -24.28 0.54
C ASN A 27 17.81 -25.00 1.84
N GLN A 28 19.08 -24.99 2.21
CA GLN A 28 19.50 -25.38 3.55
C GLN A 28 19.19 -24.22 4.51
N GLY A 29 18.12 -24.40 5.26
CA GLY A 29 17.84 -23.84 6.58
C GLY A 29 18.39 -22.44 6.87
N THR A 30 17.71 -21.37 6.42
CA THR A 30 17.92 -20.01 6.90
C THR A 30 17.06 -19.68 8.12
N GLU A 31 16.68 -20.70 8.92
CA GLU A 31 15.92 -20.50 10.15
C GLU A 31 16.65 -19.54 11.09
N GLY A 32 15.96 -18.45 11.44
CA GLY A 32 16.37 -17.56 12.52
C GLY A 32 17.55 -16.64 12.23
N MET A 33 17.75 -16.19 11.00
CA MET A 33 18.91 -15.36 10.61
C MET A 33 18.67 -13.87 10.60
N LEU A 34 17.42 -13.38 10.52
CA LEU A 34 17.08 -11.96 10.49
C LEU A 34 16.74 -11.44 11.89
N GLU A 35 17.40 -10.37 12.32
CA GLU A 35 17.10 -9.66 13.56
C GLU A 35 16.43 -8.32 13.29
N ARG A 36 16.80 -7.69 12.15
CA ARG A 36 16.33 -6.35 11.76
C ARG A 36 16.36 -6.16 10.25
N ILE A 37 15.68 -5.11 9.79
CA ILE A 37 15.50 -4.82 8.37
C ILE A 37 16.82 -4.67 7.61
N ASP A 38 17.86 -4.13 8.26
CA ASP A 38 19.17 -3.90 7.63
C ASP A 38 19.86 -5.22 7.22
N ASP A 39 19.54 -6.35 7.88
CA ASP A 39 20.10 -7.67 7.59
C ASP A 39 19.71 -8.17 6.19
N LEU A 40 18.62 -7.61 5.62
CA LEU A 40 18.15 -7.93 4.28
C LEU A 40 19.11 -7.42 3.17
N ASN A 41 20.01 -6.46 3.47
CA ASN A 41 20.95 -5.96 2.47
C ASN A 41 22.13 -6.93 2.23
N ASN A 42 21.81 -8.14 1.80
CA ASN A 42 22.77 -9.23 1.60
C ASN A 42 22.34 -10.07 0.39
N SER A 43 23.32 -10.53 -0.41
CA SER A 43 23.09 -11.28 -1.65
C SER A 43 22.35 -12.61 -1.51
N ARG A 44 22.27 -13.13 -0.27
CA ARG A 44 21.50 -14.35 0.03
C ARG A 44 19.99 -14.11 0.04
N TYR A 45 19.54 -12.85 0.21
CA TYR A 45 18.12 -12.52 0.32
C TYR A 45 17.55 -11.92 -0.95
N SER A 46 16.25 -12.13 -1.12
CA SER A 46 15.43 -11.50 -2.14
C SER A 46 14.42 -10.56 -1.48
N VAL A 47 14.42 -9.31 -1.93
CA VAL A 47 13.56 -8.26 -1.39
C VAL A 47 12.55 -7.83 -2.44
N GLY A 48 11.29 -8.13 -2.18
CA GLY A 48 10.16 -7.68 -2.97
C GLY A 48 9.87 -6.20 -2.75
N VAL A 49 9.52 -5.51 -3.82
CA VAL A 49 9.07 -4.11 -3.79
C VAL A 49 7.86 -3.94 -4.70
N PRO A 50 6.91 -3.04 -4.38
CA PRO A 50 5.83 -2.71 -5.31
C PRO A 50 6.41 -2.00 -6.54
N LEU A 51 5.87 -2.29 -7.71
CA LEU A 51 6.26 -1.60 -8.94
C LEU A 51 5.77 -0.14 -8.87
N GLY A 52 6.71 0.78 -8.86
CA GLY A 52 6.48 2.21 -8.65
C GLY A 52 6.42 2.62 -7.17
N GLY A 53 6.52 3.92 -6.93
CA GLY A 53 6.41 4.50 -5.60
C GLY A 53 7.68 4.45 -4.74
N LYS A 54 7.54 4.90 -3.51
CA LYS A 54 8.67 5.15 -2.60
C LYS A 54 9.38 3.87 -2.15
N ALA A 55 8.62 2.81 -1.86
CA ALA A 55 9.19 1.53 -1.40
C ALA A 55 10.10 0.89 -2.47
N MET A 56 9.78 1.05 -3.77
CA MET A 56 10.67 0.61 -4.86
C MET A 56 12.00 1.37 -4.82
N THR A 57 11.95 2.68 -4.76
CA THR A 57 13.15 3.53 -4.71
C THR A 57 14.04 3.19 -3.51
N ILE A 58 13.43 2.99 -2.34
CA ILE A 58 14.13 2.59 -1.11
C ILE A 58 14.76 1.20 -1.29
N GLY A 59 14.01 0.26 -1.83
CA GLY A 59 14.52 -1.09 -2.11
C GLY A 59 15.78 -1.07 -2.97
N GLU A 60 15.75 -0.34 -4.07
CA GLU A 60 16.88 -0.22 -5.00
C GLU A 60 18.09 0.51 -4.38
N GLN A 61 17.85 1.53 -3.56
CA GLN A 61 18.93 2.35 -2.99
C GLN A 61 19.56 1.75 -1.73
N GLN A 62 18.74 1.17 -0.83
CA GLN A 62 19.22 0.72 0.48
C GLN A 62 19.51 -0.79 0.53
N PHE A 63 18.93 -1.58 -0.37
CA PHE A 63 19.10 -3.03 -0.41
C PHE A 63 19.78 -3.51 -1.69
N GLY A 64 20.70 -2.71 -2.23
CA GLY A 64 21.41 -2.99 -3.49
C GLY A 64 22.27 -4.26 -3.49
N ASN A 65 22.61 -4.82 -2.33
CA ASN A 65 23.26 -6.12 -2.24
C ASN A 65 22.30 -7.30 -2.29
N ALA A 66 20.99 -7.08 -2.07
CA ALA A 66 19.96 -8.10 -2.18
C ALA A 66 19.46 -8.21 -3.62
N ARG A 67 18.77 -9.31 -3.92
CA ARG A 67 18.06 -9.45 -5.18
C ARG A 67 16.71 -8.75 -5.11
N ILE A 68 16.51 -7.66 -5.86
CA ILE A 68 15.25 -6.94 -5.91
C ILE A 68 14.25 -7.63 -6.84
N CYS A 69 13.02 -7.85 -6.34
CA CYS A 69 11.91 -8.46 -7.07
C CYS A 69 10.71 -7.51 -7.10
N TYR A 70 10.13 -7.27 -8.27
CA TYR A 70 9.07 -6.28 -8.46
C TYR A 70 7.69 -6.93 -8.51
N PHE A 71 6.71 -6.33 -7.85
CA PHE A 71 5.34 -6.80 -7.75
C PHE A 71 4.34 -5.72 -8.19
N ASN A 72 3.35 -6.11 -8.99
CA ASN A 72 2.29 -5.21 -9.43
C ASN A 72 1.29 -4.88 -8.31
N ASN A 73 1.17 -5.76 -7.32
CA ASN A 73 0.29 -5.56 -6.17
C ASN A 73 0.82 -6.27 -4.92
N PRO A 74 0.43 -5.78 -3.72
CA PRO A 74 0.91 -6.34 -2.46
C PRO A 74 0.50 -7.80 -2.23
N ARG A 75 -0.66 -8.23 -2.71
CA ARG A 75 -1.14 -9.61 -2.52
C ARG A 75 -0.20 -10.63 -3.15
N SER A 76 0.23 -10.38 -4.39
CA SER A 76 1.20 -11.27 -5.07
C SER A 76 2.53 -11.37 -4.31
N ALA A 77 2.94 -10.28 -3.65
CA ALA A 77 4.14 -10.28 -2.82
C ALA A 77 3.96 -11.13 -1.55
N TYR A 78 2.83 -11.02 -0.86
CA TYR A 78 2.53 -11.86 0.33
C TYR A 78 2.46 -13.34 -0.03
N ASP A 79 1.79 -13.68 -1.14
CA ASP A 79 1.73 -15.05 -1.64
C ASP A 79 3.13 -15.58 -1.99
N ALA A 80 4.01 -14.74 -2.53
CA ALA A 80 5.39 -15.12 -2.85
C ALA A 80 6.24 -15.38 -1.59
N ILE A 81 6.04 -14.60 -0.50
CA ILE A 81 6.71 -14.86 0.78
C ILE A 81 6.23 -16.19 1.37
N LEU A 82 4.92 -16.42 1.42
CA LEU A 82 4.34 -17.66 1.94
C LEU A 82 4.80 -18.89 1.15
N GLN A 83 5.04 -18.72 -0.16
CA GLN A 83 5.58 -19.77 -1.03
C GLN A 83 7.12 -19.82 -1.05
N ARG A 84 7.81 -19.04 -0.21
CA ARG A 84 9.28 -18.97 -0.14
C ARG A 84 9.96 -18.60 -1.47
N LYS A 85 9.28 -17.84 -2.32
CA LYS A 85 9.82 -17.34 -3.61
C LYS A 85 10.60 -16.04 -3.45
N VAL A 86 10.24 -15.26 -2.43
CA VAL A 86 10.98 -14.09 -1.94
C VAL A 86 11.06 -14.12 -0.43
N ASP A 87 12.09 -13.52 0.13
CA ASP A 87 12.35 -13.54 1.57
C ASP A 87 11.64 -12.41 2.31
N ALA A 88 11.51 -11.24 1.69
CA ALA A 88 10.89 -10.07 2.28
C ALA A 88 10.07 -9.26 1.26
N PHE A 89 9.17 -8.40 1.76
CA PHE A 89 8.49 -7.38 0.96
C PHE A 89 8.48 -6.05 1.71
N LEU A 90 8.95 -5.00 1.05
CA LEU A 90 8.95 -3.64 1.57
C LEU A 90 7.63 -2.95 1.24
N PHE A 91 6.96 -2.44 2.25
CA PHE A 91 5.72 -1.70 2.05
C PHE A 91 5.42 -0.75 3.23
N ASN A 92 4.30 -0.04 3.13
CA ASN A 92 3.84 0.88 4.17
C ASN A 92 3.47 0.13 5.45
N SER A 93 3.95 0.58 6.61
CA SER A 93 3.80 -0.07 7.91
C SER A 93 2.35 -0.38 8.27
N HIS A 94 1.43 0.57 8.08
CA HIS A 94 0.01 0.36 8.39
C HIS A 94 -0.64 -0.80 7.63
N SER A 95 -0.21 -1.06 6.38
CA SER A 95 -0.69 -2.22 5.61
C SER A 95 -0.05 -3.52 6.07
N LEU A 96 1.24 -3.50 6.40
CA LEU A 96 1.96 -4.69 6.86
C LEU A 96 1.54 -5.08 8.28
N ASP A 97 1.32 -4.12 9.18
CA ASP A 97 0.77 -4.39 10.52
C ASP A 97 -0.61 -5.08 10.43
N PHE A 98 -1.44 -4.65 9.47
CA PHE A 98 -2.73 -5.31 9.22
C PHE A 98 -2.59 -6.78 8.79
N ILE A 99 -1.57 -7.11 8.01
CA ILE A 99 -1.29 -8.48 7.55
C ILE A 99 -0.66 -9.31 8.66
N ASP A 100 0.33 -8.75 9.39
CA ASP A 100 1.04 -9.41 10.49
C ASP A 100 0.08 -9.97 11.54
N VAL A 101 -0.85 -9.15 12.03
CA VAL A 101 -1.81 -9.56 13.07
C VAL A 101 -2.83 -10.62 12.61
N ARG A 102 -2.93 -10.90 11.31
CA ARG A 102 -3.91 -11.82 10.71
C ARG A 102 -3.31 -13.06 10.09
N ASN A 103 -2.00 -13.09 9.94
CA ASN A 103 -1.31 -14.22 9.34
C ASN A 103 -0.11 -14.63 10.21
N PRO A 104 -0.21 -15.72 10.97
CA PRO A 104 0.85 -16.14 11.90
C PRO A 104 2.16 -16.57 11.21
N ASP A 105 2.10 -16.87 9.91
CA ASP A 105 3.28 -17.25 9.12
C ASP A 105 4.06 -16.03 8.59
N LEU A 106 3.51 -14.83 8.78
CA LEU A 106 4.14 -13.57 8.38
C LEU A 106 4.41 -12.71 9.61
N THR A 107 5.49 -11.94 9.57
CA THR A 107 5.79 -10.96 10.62
C THR A 107 6.53 -9.77 10.07
N VAL A 108 6.29 -8.60 10.69
CA VAL A 108 7.03 -7.37 10.38
C VAL A 108 8.39 -7.43 11.05
N LEU A 109 9.43 -7.28 10.25
CA LEU A 109 10.81 -7.29 10.72
C LEU A 109 11.12 -6.00 11.51
N PRO A 110 11.82 -6.07 12.67
CA PRO A 110 12.20 -4.88 13.42
C PRO A 110 13.01 -3.88 12.59
N GLY A 111 12.70 -2.59 12.77
CA GLY A 111 13.35 -1.48 12.07
C GLY A 111 12.45 -0.85 11.01
N VAL A 112 12.85 0.33 10.60
CA VAL A 112 12.18 1.13 9.55
C VAL A 112 13.25 1.71 8.63
N THR A 113 12.92 1.90 7.36
CA THR A 113 13.85 2.53 6.43
C THR A 113 13.65 4.04 6.37
N GLU A 114 12.43 4.48 6.13
CA GLU A 114 12.11 5.90 5.93
C GLU A 114 10.67 6.19 6.37
N ARG A 115 10.45 7.39 6.94
CA ARG A 115 9.10 7.93 7.14
C ARG A 115 8.52 8.37 5.80
N VAL A 116 7.27 8.05 5.57
CA VAL A 116 6.53 8.43 4.37
C VAL A 116 5.18 9.04 4.73
N ASP A 117 4.77 10.01 3.95
CA ASP A 117 3.49 10.68 4.07
C ASP A 117 2.50 10.07 3.08
N ILE A 118 1.42 9.49 3.60
CA ILE A 118 0.32 9.02 2.76
C ILE A 118 -0.62 10.18 2.49
N ALA A 119 -0.84 10.49 1.22
CA ALA A 119 -1.63 11.63 0.79
C ALA A 119 -2.61 11.25 -0.33
N ILE A 120 -3.59 12.12 -0.53
CA ILE A 120 -4.52 12.04 -1.65
C ILE A 120 -3.87 12.72 -2.85
N ALA A 121 -3.83 12.06 -3.99
CA ALA A 121 -3.35 12.63 -5.24
C ALA A 121 -4.51 13.23 -6.04
N PHE A 122 -4.25 14.34 -6.72
CA PHE A 122 -5.21 15.04 -7.56
C PHE A 122 -4.61 15.33 -8.92
N SER A 123 -5.47 15.44 -9.95
CA SER A 123 -5.08 16.11 -11.20
C SER A 123 -4.62 17.54 -10.88
N PRO A 124 -3.58 18.06 -11.55
CA PRO A 124 -3.06 19.42 -11.33
C PRO A 124 -4.12 20.51 -11.40
N GLU A 125 -5.14 20.33 -12.23
CA GLU A 125 -6.25 21.28 -12.42
C GLU A 125 -7.22 21.32 -11.21
N LYS A 126 -7.12 20.39 -10.26
CA LYS A 126 -8.02 20.27 -9.11
C LYS A 126 -7.48 20.95 -7.84
N GLY A 127 -6.77 22.06 -7.98
CA GLY A 127 -6.21 22.82 -6.87
C GLY A 127 -7.24 23.27 -5.83
N ASP A 128 -8.43 23.68 -6.28
CA ASP A 128 -9.52 24.10 -5.38
C ASP A 128 -10.08 22.91 -4.59
N LEU A 129 -10.29 21.77 -5.25
CA LEU A 129 -10.71 20.54 -4.57
C LEU A 129 -9.67 20.09 -3.54
N ARG A 130 -8.39 20.12 -3.89
CA ARG A 130 -7.29 19.84 -2.95
C ARG A 130 -7.34 20.77 -1.72
N TYR A 131 -7.59 22.05 -1.92
CA TYR A 131 -7.69 23.01 -0.82
C TYR A 131 -8.84 22.67 0.14
N GLU A 132 -10.02 22.34 -0.39
CA GLU A 132 -11.18 21.91 0.41
C GLU A 132 -10.89 20.60 1.17
N VAL A 133 -10.26 19.63 0.49
CA VAL A 133 -9.85 18.36 1.09
C VAL A 133 -8.82 18.56 2.20
N ASN A 134 -7.88 19.50 2.04
CA ASN A 134 -6.92 19.82 3.10
C ASN A 134 -7.60 20.41 4.35
N LYS A 135 -8.63 21.22 4.19
CA LYS A 135 -9.46 21.70 5.33
C LYS A 135 -10.16 20.55 6.02
N PHE A 136 -10.72 19.62 5.24
CA PHE A 136 -11.33 18.42 5.79
C PHE A 136 -10.31 17.57 6.56
N ILE A 137 -9.12 17.30 6.02
CA ILE A 137 -8.06 16.53 6.68
C ILE A 137 -7.65 17.19 8.01
N SER A 138 -7.50 18.52 8.03
CA SER A 138 -7.15 19.25 9.24
C SER A 138 -8.22 19.09 10.33
N ARG A 139 -9.50 19.23 9.98
CA ARG A 139 -10.61 19.01 10.89
C ARG A 139 -10.68 17.55 11.36
N PHE A 140 -10.65 16.63 10.44
CA PHE A 140 -10.68 15.18 10.67
C PHE A 140 -9.59 14.70 11.64
N LYS A 141 -8.38 15.28 11.56
CA LYS A 141 -7.30 14.98 12.50
C LYS A 141 -7.50 15.64 13.88
N SER A 142 -8.15 16.82 13.95
CA SER A 142 -8.28 17.59 15.18
C SER A 142 -9.51 17.25 16.02
N ASP A 143 -10.59 16.72 15.41
CA ASP A 143 -11.86 16.43 16.10
C ASP A 143 -11.94 15.03 16.72
N GLY A 144 -10.89 14.24 16.62
CA GLY A 144 -10.80 12.89 17.18
C GLY A 144 -11.24 11.78 16.21
N THR A 145 -11.94 12.11 15.12
CA THR A 145 -12.45 11.12 14.15
C THR A 145 -11.31 10.28 13.54
N TYR A 146 -10.18 10.92 13.22
CA TYR A 146 -9.00 10.22 12.72
C TYR A 146 -8.53 9.12 13.67
N LYS A 147 -8.40 9.48 14.96
CA LYS A 147 -7.92 8.53 15.96
C LYS A 147 -8.85 7.33 16.11
N GLU A 148 -10.16 7.55 16.14
CA GLU A 148 -11.15 6.48 16.21
C GLU A 148 -11.10 5.56 15.00
N MET A 149 -11.03 6.15 13.78
CA MET A 149 -10.90 5.37 12.55
C MET A 149 -9.58 4.59 12.53
N TYR A 150 -8.47 5.23 12.88
CA TYR A 150 -7.16 4.61 12.89
C TYR A 150 -7.12 3.41 13.85
N ASP A 151 -7.59 3.57 15.08
CA ASP A 151 -7.62 2.50 16.07
C ASP A 151 -8.52 1.33 15.60
N ARG A 152 -9.65 1.63 14.99
CA ARG A 152 -10.59 0.63 14.46
C ARG A 152 -10.00 -0.15 13.29
N TRP A 153 -9.37 0.52 12.31
CA TRP A 153 -8.88 -0.13 11.10
C TRP A 153 -7.53 -0.80 11.25
N PHE A 154 -6.61 -0.19 11.99
CA PHE A 154 -5.22 -0.65 12.04
C PHE A 154 -4.86 -1.43 13.31
N LYS A 155 -5.55 -1.18 14.45
CA LYS A 155 -5.23 -1.85 15.71
C LYS A 155 -6.18 -2.98 16.08
N SER A 156 -7.28 -3.17 15.35
CA SER A 156 -8.23 -4.23 15.63
C SER A 156 -7.81 -5.54 14.98
N HIS A 157 -7.90 -6.66 15.74
CA HIS A 157 -7.70 -8.01 15.20
C HIS A 157 -8.87 -8.50 14.33
N LYS A 158 -10.04 -7.85 14.44
CA LYS A 158 -11.23 -8.17 13.66
C LYS A 158 -11.38 -7.17 12.52
N LEU A 159 -11.95 -7.62 11.41
CA LEU A 159 -12.36 -6.70 10.35
C LEU A 159 -13.45 -5.78 10.91
N PRO A 160 -13.24 -4.45 10.89
CA PRO A 160 -14.22 -3.53 11.40
C PRO A 160 -15.39 -3.35 10.42
N GLU A 161 -16.54 -3.01 10.97
CA GLU A 161 -17.64 -2.48 10.18
C GLU A 161 -17.48 -0.99 9.98
N ILE A 162 -17.84 -0.48 8.79
CA ILE A 162 -17.94 0.95 8.56
C ILE A 162 -19.21 1.44 9.26
N PRO A 163 -19.12 2.45 10.17
CA PRO A 163 -20.30 3.01 10.79
C PRO A 163 -21.23 3.60 9.73
N HIS A 164 -22.52 3.69 10.05
CA HIS A 164 -23.46 4.35 9.16
C HIS A 164 -23.06 5.81 8.96
N ILE A 165 -22.79 6.19 7.73
CA ILE A 165 -22.48 7.56 7.32
C ILE A 165 -23.54 7.96 6.30
N GLU A 166 -24.35 8.93 6.64
CA GLU A 166 -25.38 9.46 5.74
C GLU A 166 -24.74 10.00 4.47
N ARG A 167 -25.44 9.82 3.36
CA ARG A 167 -25.04 10.42 2.09
C ARG A 167 -25.66 11.82 1.96
N PRO A 168 -25.01 12.76 1.25
CA PRO A 168 -25.64 14.05 0.99
C PRO A 168 -26.99 13.86 0.29
N ALA A 169 -28.05 14.47 0.86
CA ALA A 169 -29.41 14.36 0.31
C ALA A 169 -29.55 15.09 -1.04
N SER A 170 -28.80 16.18 -1.23
CA SER A 170 -28.82 17.00 -2.46
C SER A 170 -27.40 17.41 -2.81
N PRO A 171 -26.60 16.52 -3.37
CA PRO A 171 -25.22 16.82 -3.72
C PRO A 171 -25.15 17.87 -4.83
N THR A 172 -24.27 18.86 -4.68
CA THR A 172 -24.11 19.98 -5.61
C THR A 172 -23.13 19.69 -6.76
N ARG A 173 -22.34 18.63 -6.64
CA ARG A 173 -21.34 18.22 -7.64
C ARG A 173 -21.05 16.72 -7.54
N THR A 174 -20.43 16.18 -8.58
CA THR A 174 -19.90 14.83 -8.61
C THR A 174 -18.38 14.88 -8.59
N ILE A 175 -17.75 13.99 -7.83
CA ILE A 175 -16.29 13.83 -7.73
C ILE A 175 -15.96 12.36 -8.06
N ARG A 176 -15.11 12.16 -9.07
CA ARG A 176 -14.62 10.85 -9.48
C ARG A 176 -13.37 10.50 -8.69
N VAL A 177 -13.41 9.39 -7.98
CA VAL A 177 -12.35 8.98 -7.05
C VAL A 177 -11.79 7.63 -7.48
N GLY A 178 -10.50 7.63 -7.85
CA GLY A 178 -9.74 6.40 -8.09
C GLY A 178 -9.33 5.72 -6.78
N VAL A 179 -9.58 4.42 -6.69
CA VAL A 179 -9.17 3.57 -5.57
C VAL A 179 -8.57 2.28 -6.10
N CYS A 180 -7.81 1.56 -5.26
CA CYS A 180 -7.28 0.24 -5.60
C CYS A 180 -7.69 -0.76 -4.53
N SER A 181 -8.55 -1.71 -4.89
CA SER A 181 -9.09 -2.73 -3.96
C SER A 181 -8.07 -3.80 -3.54
N GLN A 182 -6.81 -3.67 -3.94
CA GLN A 182 -5.73 -4.59 -3.60
C GLN A 182 -4.80 -4.05 -2.48
N VAL A 183 -5.20 -3.00 -1.77
CA VAL A 183 -4.41 -2.35 -0.72
C VAL A 183 -5.14 -2.39 0.64
N PRO A 184 -5.35 -3.57 1.25
CA PRO A 184 -5.90 -3.64 2.60
C PRO A 184 -4.92 -3.03 3.61
N PRO A 185 -5.44 -2.41 4.70
CA PRO A 185 -6.84 -2.18 5.05
C PRO A 185 -7.41 -0.87 4.48
N LEU A 186 -6.73 -0.20 3.56
CA LEU A 186 -7.16 1.09 2.99
C LEU A 186 -8.36 0.91 2.07
N CYS A 187 -8.22 0.02 1.09
CA CYS A 187 -9.30 -0.34 0.16
C CYS A 187 -9.20 -1.82 -0.21
N PHE A 188 -10.28 -2.56 -0.05
CA PHE A 188 -10.35 -3.98 -0.39
C PHE A 188 -11.79 -4.46 -0.54
N ARG A 189 -11.97 -5.68 -1.12
CA ARG A 189 -13.23 -6.40 -1.17
C ARG A 189 -13.15 -7.62 -0.26
N THR A 190 -14.24 -7.95 0.41
CA THR A 190 -14.35 -9.23 1.12
C THR A 190 -14.79 -10.33 0.16
N ARG A 191 -14.56 -11.60 0.52
CA ARG A 191 -15.02 -12.74 -0.30
C ARG A 191 -16.54 -12.89 -0.33
N GLU A 192 -17.22 -12.35 0.68
CA GLU A 192 -18.66 -12.51 0.90
C GLU A 192 -19.45 -11.36 0.28
N GLU A 193 -18.83 -10.20 0.14
CA GLU A 193 -19.47 -8.98 -0.35
C GLU A 193 -18.58 -8.34 -1.41
N ASP A 194 -19.15 -8.04 -2.57
CA ASP A 194 -18.46 -7.34 -3.65
C ASP A 194 -18.33 -5.82 -3.39
N GLU A 195 -18.74 -5.36 -2.21
CA GLU A 195 -18.65 -3.96 -1.82
C GLU A 195 -17.22 -3.58 -1.41
N LEU A 196 -16.79 -2.41 -1.84
CA LEU A 196 -15.52 -1.82 -1.42
C LEU A 196 -15.59 -1.40 0.04
N ARG A 197 -14.58 -1.81 0.81
CA ARG A 197 -14.39 -1.51 2.23
C ARG A 197 -12.98 -1.01 2.49
N GLY A 198 -12.77 -0.41 3.64
CA GLY A 198 -11.46 0.01 4.09
C GLY A 198 -11.46 1.40 4.71
N PHE A 199 -10.30 1.78 5.25
CA PHE A 199 -10.08 3.10 5.84
C PHE A 199 -10.34 4.21 4.82
N ASP A 200 -9.82 4.08 3.59
CA ASP A 200 -10.00 5.07 2.54
C ASP A 200 -11.48 5.18 2.12
N ILE A 201 -12.21 4.05 2.09
CA ILE A 201 -13.63 4.06 1.74
C ILE A 201 -14.45 4.78 2.81
N GLU A 202 -14.15 4.55 4.09
CA GLU A 202 -14.79 5.30 5.18
C GLU A 202 -14.45 6.80 5.10
N LEU A 203 -13.18 7.13 4.86
CA LEU A 203 -12.73 8.51 4.69
C LEU A 203 -13.46 9.20 3.53
N ILE A 204 -13.58 8.53 2.38
CA ILE A 204 -14.29 9.03 1.19
C ILE A 204 -15.77 9.28 1.51
N ARG A 205 -16.45 8.40 2.24
CA ARG A 205 -17.85 8.60 2.65
C ARG A 205 -18.00 9.85 3.53
N ARG A 206 -17.09 10.08 4.48
CA ARG A 206 -17.07 11.29 5.32
C ARG A 206 -16.77 12.54 4.52
N LEU A 207 -15.83 12.46 3.59
CA LEU A 207 -15.46 13.53 2.69
C LEU A 207 -16.62 13.93 1.76
N SER A 208 -17.37 12.94 1.24
CA SER A 208 -18.59 13.15 0.45
C SER A 208 -19.57 14.06 1.18
N ASN A 209 -19.80 13.77 2.45
CA ASN A 209 -20.71 14.55 3.30
C ASN A 209 -20.19 15.97 3.55
N TYR A 210 -18.90 16.09 3.90
CA TYR A 210 -18.27 17.38 4.13
C TYR A 210 -18.31 18.29 2.90
N LEU A 211 -18.07 17.73 1.70
CA LEU A 211 -18.05 18.47 0.44
C LEU A 211 -19.43 18.64 -0.20
N ASN A 212 -20.49 18.08 0.39
CA ASN A 212 -21.81 17.95 -0.22
C ASN A 212 -21.73 17.47 -1.67
N ALA A 213 -20.96 16.39 -1.90
CA ALA A 213 -20.66 15.87 -3.22
C ALA A 213 -21.10 14.40 -3.37
N ARG A 214 -21.61 14.07 -4.56
CA ARG A 214 -21.76 12.67 -4.96
C ARG A 214 -20.38 12.12 -5.31
N ILE A 215 -20.04 10.95 -4.78
CA ILE A 215 -18.79 10.26 -5.11
C ILE A 215 -19.06 9.14 -6.11
N GLU A 216 -18.26 9.11 -7.16
CA GLU A 216 -18.18 7.99 -8.10
C GLU A 216 -16.83 7.29 -7.91
N LEU A 217 -16.87 6.05 -7.39
CA LEU A 217 -15.68 5.24 -7.14
C LEU A 217 -15.28 4.51 -8.41
N HIS A 218 -14.01 4.62 -8.77
CA HIS A 218 -13.37 3.90 -9.87
C HIS A 218 -12.29 2.98 -9.27
N ASP A 219 -12.62 1.68 -9.14
CA ASP A 219 -11.66 0.66 -8.71
C ASP A 219 -10.77 0.27 -9.89
N MET A 220 -9.47 0.48 -9.75
CA MET A 220 -8.50 0.25 -10.82
C MET A 220 -7.15 -0.21 -10.27
N ASP A 221 -6.30 -0.73 -11.13
CA ASP A 221 -4.95 -1.14 -10.74
C ASP A 221 -4.12 0.06 -10.27
N PHE A 222 -3.29 -0.17 -9.24
CA PHE A 222 -2.46 0.88 -8.63
C PHE A 222 -1.60 1.63 -9.67
N THR A 223 -1.06 0.92 -10.66
CA THR A 223 -0.20 1.48 -11.70
C THR A 223 -0.92 2.41 -12.67
N THR A 224 -2.25 2.30 -12.80
CA THR A 224 -3.06 3.11 -13.74
C THR A 224 -3.65 4.36 -13.09
N LEU A 225 -3.56 4.51 -11.76
CA LEU A 225 -4.15 5.64 -11.04
C LEU A 225 -3.57 6.99 -11.49
N PHE A 226 -2.25 7.07 -11.67
CA PHE A 226 -1.59 8.32 -12.08
C PHE A 226 -1.93 8.73 -13.52
N GLU A 227 -1.99 7.76 -14.42
CA GLU A 227 -2.46 7.99 -15.80
C GLU A 227 -3.91 8.48 -15.82
N ALA A 228 -4.78 7.87 -14.99
CA ALA A 228 -6.18 8.28 -14.89
C ALA A 228 -6.36 9.70 -14.33
N LEU A 229 -5.46 10.16 -13.44
CA LEU A 229 -5.42 11.54 -12.96
C LEU A 229 -4.96 12.50 -14.05
N ASP A 230 -3.88 12.15 -14.76
CA ASP A 230 -3.30 12.97 -15.84
C ASP A 230 -4.29 13.16 -17.01
N GLU A 231 -4.99 12.10 -17.38
CA GLU A 231 -6.03 12.14 -18.42
C GLU A 231 -7.37 12.73 -17.94
N GLY A 232 -7.49 13.12 -16.67
CA GLY A 232 -8.71 13.66 -16.10
C GLY A 232 -9.89 12.66 -16.06
N ARG A 233 -9.63 11.35 -16.11
CA ARG A 233 -10.65 10.30 -15.93
C ARG A 233 -11.15 10.24 -14.50
N ILE A 234 -10.30 10.57 -13.52
CA ILE A 234 -10.61 10.73 -12.11
C ILE A 234 -10.15 12.11 -11.63
N ASP A 235 -10.80 12.65 -10.60
CA ASP A 235 -10.47 13.96 -10.05
C ASP A 235 -9.45 13.87 -8.90
N MET A 236 -9.48 12.77 -8.15
CA MET A 236 -8.53 12.45 -7.08
C MET A 236 -8.39 10.95 -6.89
N SER A 237 -7.34 10.52 -6.19
CA SER A 237 -7.09 9.12 -5.88
C SER A 237 -6.64 8.91 -4.44
N LEU A 238 -7.22 7.86 -3.80
CA LEU A 238 -6.83 7.32 -2.50
C LEU A 238 -6.49 5.82 -2.68
N ALA A 239 -5.25 5.47 -2.41
CA ALA A 239 -4.77 4.08 -2.50
C ALA A 239 -3.46 3.89 -1.71
N GLY A 240 -3.30 4.60 -0.58
CA GLY A 240 -2.05 4.56 0.17
C GLY A 240 -0.87 5.18 -0.58
N LEU A 241 -1.15 6.21 -1.38
CA LEU A 241 -0.13 6.87 -2.22
C LEU A 241 0.84 7.66 -1.36
N ASN A 242 2.13 7.38 -1.50
CA ASN A 242 3.18 8.18 -0.91
C ASN A 242 3.36 9.46 -1.73
N LYS A 243 3.52 10.60 -1.06
CA LYS A 243 3.93 11.83 -1.75
C LYS A 243 5.22 11.57 -2.51
N ASP A 244 5.22 11.91 -3.78
CA ASP A 244 6.37 11.76 -4.65
C ASP A 244 6.59 13.05 -5.43
N ASP A 245 7.61 13.81 -5.04
CA ASP A 245 7.97 15.08 -5.67
C ASP A 245 8.60 14.91 -7.06
N ARG A 246 8.80 13.67 -7.53
CA ARG A 246 9.38 13.38 -8.85
C ARG A 246 8.39 13.58 -10.01
N ARG A 247 7.09 13.83 -9.70
CA ARG A 247 6.03 14.04 -10.71
C ARG A 247 5.22 15.31 -10.45
N PRO A 248 5.85 16.47 -10.21
CA PRO A 248 5.15 17.69 -9.82
C PRO A 248 4.20 18.22 -10.90
N ASP A 249 4.49 17.93 -12.17
CA ASP A 249 3.69 18.38 -13.30
C ASP A 249 2.49 17.47 -13.62
N GLN A 250 2.47 16.25 -13.06
CA GLN A 250 1.44 15.26 -13.33
C GLN A 250 0.38 15.16 -12.23
N VAL A 251 0.76 15.39 -10.99
CA VAL A 251 -0.13 15.29 -9.84
C VAL A 251 0.23 16.31 -8.75
N ILE A 252 -0.79 16.75 -8.03
CA ILE A 252 -0.62 17.53 -6.79
C ILE A 252 -1.18 16.72 -5.63
N TYR A 253 -0.58 16.87 -4.45
CA TYR A 253 -0.95 16.09 -3.27
C TYR A 253 -1.60 16.93 -2.18
N SER A 254 -2.50 16.31 -1.43
CA SER A 254 -3.04 16.87 -0.19
C SER A 254 -1.97 16.96 0.93
N ASN A 255 -2.34 17.52 2.06
CA ASN A 255 -1.68 17.20 3.32
C ASN A 255 -1.78 15.69 3.58
N ASN A 256 -0.82 15.13 4.31
CA ASN A 256 -0.88 13.72 4.66
C ASN A 256 -2.10 13.41 5.54
N TYR A 257 -2.77 12.31 5.27
CA TYR A 257 -3.88 11.83 6.09
C TYR A 257 -3.50 10.62 6.96
N ILE A 258 -2.40 9.92 6.63
CA ILE A 258 -1.76 8.88 7.44
C ILE A 258 -0.27 9.14 7.49
N ASP A 259 0.34 9.08 8.69
CA ASP A 259 1.78 8.98 8.88
C ASP A 259 2.19 7.50 8.82
N SER A 260 3.17 7.17 8.01
CA SER A 260 3.62 5.80 7.81
C SER A 260 5.14 5.71 7.71
N TYR A 261 5.64 4.47 7.67
CA TYR A 261 7.03 4.13 7.45
C TYR A 261 7.12 3.03 6.40
N ILE A 262 8.23 2.94 5.69
CA ILE A 262 8.54 1.75 4.92
C ILE A 262 9.22 0.76 5.84
N VAL A 263 8.62 -0.42 5.95
CA VAL A 263 9.09 -1.55 6.75
C VAL A 263 9.12 -2.81 5.89
N ALA A 264 9.64 -3.91 6.43
CA ALA A 264 9.68 -5.19 5.73
C ALA A 264 8.81 -6.22 6.44
N ILE A 265 8.00 -6.98 5.68
CA ILE A 265 7.36 -8.21 6.14
C ILE A 265 8.12 -9.40 5.59
N VAL A 266 8.28 -10.43 6.41
CA VAL A 266 9.00 -11.66 6.10
C VAL A 266 8.19 -12.86 6.59
N HIS A 267 8.57 -14.07 6.16
CA HIS A 267 8.06 -15.28 6.82
C HIS A 267 8.62 -15.37 8.24
N SER A 268 7.76 -15.65 9.23
CA SER A 268 8.09 -15.65 10.66
C SER A 268 9.26 -16.56 11.03
N GLU A 269 9.47 -17.67 10.31
CA GLU A 269 10.61 -18.59 10.52
C GLU A 269 11.97 -17.97 10.17
N LEU A 270 12.02 -16.90 9.37
CA LEU A 270 13.27 -16.19 9.04
C LEU A 270 13.73 -15.27 10.18
N VAL A 271 12.86 -14.97 11.14
CA VAL A 271 13.18 -14.06 12.23
C VAL A 271 13.78 -14.82 13.39
N LYS A 272 14.96 -14.39 13.84
CA LYS A 272 15.60 -14.93 15.02
C LYS A 272 14.71 -14.69 16.26
N THR A 273 14.15 -15.75 16.80
CA THR A 273 13.36 -15.66 18.02
C THR A 273 14.30 -15.30 19.16
N LEU A 274 14.32 -14.04 19.58
CA LEU A 274 14.94 -13.65 20.83
C LEU A 274 14.21 -14.44 21.93
N LYS A 275 14.84 -15.46 22.49
CA LYS A 275 14.34 -16.13 23.70
C LYS A 275 14.13 -15.03 24.74
N ARG A 276 12.89 -14.59 24.92
CA ARG A 276 12.50 -13.79 26.08
C ARG A 276 12.86 -14.62 27.30
N GLY A 277 13.96 -14.28 27.94
CA GLY A 277 14.32 -14.83 29.23
C GLY A 277 13.14 -14.56 30.16
N ARG A 278 12.47 -15.65 30.60
CA ARG A 278 11.59 -15.60 31.76
C ARG A 278 12.45 -15.14 32.93
N LYS A 279 12.23 -13.93 33.41
CA LYS A 279 12.52 -13.53 34.77
C LYS A 279 11.24 -13.50 35.56
#